data_b51d12a15b0e666491040cc3851a31c1
#
_entry.id   b51d12a15b0e666491040cc3851a31c1
#
_cell.length_a   1.000
_cell.length_b   1.000
_cell.length_c   1.000
_cell.angle_alpha   90.00
_cell.angle_beta   90.00
_cell.angle_gamma   90.00
#
_symmetry.space_group_name_H-M   'P 1'
#
loop_
_entity.id
_entity.type
_entity.pdbx_description
1 polymer ?
#
loop_
_entity_poly.entity_id
_entity_poly.type
_entity_poly.pdbx_seq_one_letter_code
_entity_poly.pdbx_strand_id
1 'polypeptide(L)'
;AIEIAKLGGIGVIHRNLDIKNQILEIKKVKSKNLKVGAAVGAGPLEIKRAEALLKEKIDLIVVDTAHGHTKKVAEIIKKIKKLKSEKTTLCAGNIATEEAAKFLSKLGVDIIKVGIGPGSICTTRLVAGIGVPQLSAILAAKKGLGKKKNYAYC
;
A
#
# COMPACT_ATOMS: atom_id res chain seq x y z
N ALA A 1 4.48 -13.71 6.39
CA ALA A 1 3.03 -13.47 6.25
C ALA A 1 2.20 -14.45 7.10
N ILE A 2 2.49 -15.75 7.04
CA ILE A 2 1.71 -16.77 7.77
C ILE A 2 1.67 -16.49 9.28
N GLU A 3 2.83 -16.31 9.92
CA GLU A 3 2.87 -16.14 11.39
C GLU A 3 2.16 -14.85 11.83
N ILE A 4 2.32 -13.75 11.08
CA ILE A 4 1.57 -12.51 11.34
C ILE A 4 0.06 -12.74 11.23
N ALA A 5 -0.38 -13.49 10.22
CA ALA A 5 -1.80 -13.75 10.00
C ALA A 5 -2.41 -14.67 11.08
N LYS A 6 -1.65 -15.62 11.62
CA LYS A 6 -2.08 -16.46 12.77
C LYS A 6 -2.32 -15.62 14.04
N LEU A 7 -1.57 -14.54 14.20
CA LEU A 7 -1.71 -13.59 15.31
C LEU A 7 -2.78 -12.51 15.08
N GLY A 8 -3.62 -12.66 14.04
CA GLY A 8 -4.70 -11.72 13.73
C GLY A 8 -4.28 -10.53 12.88
N GLY A 9 -3.02 -10.43 12.48
CA GLY A 9 -2.53 -9.40 11.56
C GLY A 9 -2.69 -9.77 10.09
N ILE A 10 -2.09 -8.97 9.20
CA ILE A 10 -2.02 -9.23 7.77
C ILE A 10 -0.61 -9.01 7.25
N GLY A 11 0.01 -10.04 6.69
CA GLY A 11 1.31 -9.94 6.04
C GLY A 11 1.17 -9.52 4.58
N VAL A 12 2.03 -8.63 4.12
CA VAL A 12 2.05 -8.16 2.73
C VAL A 12 3.22 -8.79 2.00
N ILE A 13 2.94 -9.52 0.92
CA ILE A 13 3.98 -10.11 0.06
C ILE A 13 4.55 -8.99 -0.82
N HIS A 14 5.87 -8.77 -0.71
CA HIS A 14 6.56 -7.70 -1.41
C HIS A 14 6.61 -7.91 -2.93
N ARG A 15 6.81 -6.82 -3.68
CA ARG A 15 6.84 -6.81 -5.16
C ARG A 15 8.22 -7.09 -5.78
N ASN A 16 9.24 -7.32 -4.98
CA ASN A 16 10.59 -7.68 -5.46
C ASN A 16 10.70 -9.14 -5.96
N LEU A 17 9.58 -9.77 -6.22
CA LEU A 17 9.42 -11.06 -6.85
C LEU A 17 8.82 -10.87 -8.25
N ASP A 18 9.04 -11.79 -9.15
CA ASP A 18 8.22 -11.88 -10.35
C ASP A 18 6.75 -12.24 -9.97
N ILE A 19 5.83 -12.03 -10.90
CA ILE A 19 4.40 -12.20 -10.64
C ILE A 19 4.09 -13.65 -10.24
N LYS A 20 4.74 -14.65 -10.88
CA LYS A 20 4.49 -16.07 -10.60
C LYS A 20 4.90 -16.44 -9.19
N ASN A 21 6.09 -16.03 -8.77
CA ASN A 21 6.61 -16.30 -7.43
C ASN A 21 5.81 -15.54 -6.36
N GLN A 22 5.40 -14.30 -6.62
CA GLN A 22 4.52 -13.56 -5.71
C GLN A 22 3.17 -14.27 -5.51
N ILE A 23 2.58 -14.81 -6.58
CA ILE A 23 1.34 -15.63 -6.52
C ILE A 23 1.57 -16.91 -5.72
N LEU A 24 2.69 -17.60 -5.90
CA LEU A 24 3.01 -18.80 -5.12
C LEU A 24 3.06 -18.52 -3.62
N GLU A 25 3.68 -17.41 -3.21
CA GLU A 25 3.71 -17.00 -1.81
C GLU A 25 2.30 -16.66 -1.26
N ILE A 26 1.46 -16.02 -2.07
CA ILE A 26 0.06 -15.75 -1.71
C ILE A 26 -0.69 -17.07 -1.50
N LYS A 27 -0.56 -18.02 -2.42
CA LYS A 27 -1.21 -19.34 -2.35
C LYS A 27 -0.81 -20.13 -1.11
N LYS A 28 0.47 -20.06 -0.69
CA LYS A 28 0.94 -20.67 0.57
C LYS A 28 0.21 -20.13 1.82
N VAL A 29 -0.14 -18.83 1.82
CA VAL A 29 -0.90 -18.24 2.93
C VAL A 29 -2.38 -18.61 2.82
N LYS A 30 -2.95 -18.48 1.62
CA LYS A 30 -4.36 -18.80 1.36
C LYS A 30 -4.69 -20.29 1.61
N SER A 31 -3.78 -21.23 1.33
CA SER A 31 -3.98 -22.66 1.62
C SER A 31 -4.16 -22.96 3.11
N LYS A 32 -3.76 -22.03 3.98
CA LYS A 32 -3.97 -22.10 5.44
C LYS A 32 -5.21 -21.32 5.90
N ASN A 33 -6.06 -20.89 4.97
CA ASN A 33 -7.24 -20.07 5.23
C ASN A 33 -6.94 -18.77 6.01
N LEU A 34 -5.78 -18.16 5.74
CA LEU A 34 -5.30 -16.95 6.39
C LEU A 34 -5.41 -15.73 5.47
N LYS A 35 -5.51 -14.53 6.07
CA LYS A 35 -5.51 -13.27 5.35
C LYS A 35 -4.13 -12.93 4.81
N VAL A 36 -4.07 -12.38 3.59
CA VAL A 36 -2.83 -11.97 2.94
C VAL A 36 -3.00 -10.71 2.11
N GLY A 37 -2.01 -9.85 2.20
CA GLY A 37 -1.85 -8.69 1.32
C GLY A 37 -0.76 -8.91 0.28
N ALA A 38 -0.78 -8.10 -0.77
CA ALA A 38 0.29 -8.07 -1.77
C ALA A 38 0.59 -6.65 -2.22
N ALA A 39 1.87 -6.36 -2.44
CA ALA A 39 2.35 -5.06 -2.90
C ALA A 39 2.49 -5.00 -4.41
N VAL A 40 2.16 -3.85 -4.98
CA VAL A 40 2.39 -3.46 -6.37
C VAL A 40 3.04 -2.08 -6.40
N GLY A 41 3.77 -1.76 -7.46
CA GLY A 41 4.31 -0.43 -7.69
C GLY A 41 3.34 0.48 -8.45
N ALA A 42 3.88 1.52 -9.09
CA ALA A 42 3.14 2.41 -9.97
C ALA A 42 3.78 2.44 -11.37
N GLY A 43 3.06 1.94 -12.35
CA GLY A 43 3.52 1.89 -13.74
C GLY A 43 2.70 0.93 -14.60
N PRO A 44 2.89 0.93 -15.92
CA PRO A 44 2.10 0.10 -16.82
C PRO A 44 2.20 -1.41 -16.56
N LEU A 45 3.38 -1.92 -16.22
CA LEU A 45 3.61 -3.34 -15.90
C LEU A 45 2.93 -3.75 -14.58
N GLU A 46 2.82 -2.83 -13.64
CA GLU A 46 2.22 -3.08 -12.33
C GLU A 46 0.70 -3.26 -12.40
N ILE A 47 0.07 -2.82 -13.50
CA ILE A 47 -1.36 -3.07 -13.73
C ILE A 47 -1.59 -4.56 -13.98
N LYS A 48 -0.77 -5.18 -14.85
CA LYS A 48 -0.84 -6.63 -15.10
C LYS A 48 -0.57 -7.43 -13.84
N ARG A 49 0.37 -6.97 -13.01
CA ARG A 49 0.64 -7.55 -11.69
C ARG A 49 -0.60 -7.46 -10.79
N ALA A 50 -1.18 -6.27 -10.65
CA ALA A 50 -2.38 -6.06 -9.83
C ALA A 50 -3.55 -6.97 -10.27
N GLU A 51 -3.80 -7.07 -11.57
CA GLU A 51 -4.82 -7.97 -12.14
C GLU A 51 -4.58 -9.44 -11.74
N ALA A 52 -3.34 -9.91 -11.87
CA ALA A 52 -2.97 -11.28 -11.53
C ALA A 52 -3.14 -11.57 -10.03
N LEU A 53 -2.72 -10.63 -9.17
CA LEU A 53 -2.83 -10.76 -7.72
C LEU A 53 -4.29 -10.71 -7.22
N LEU A 54 -5.12 -9.85 -7.82
CA LEU A 54 -6.54 -9.74 -7.47
C LEU A 54 -7.33 -11.01 -7.82
N LYS A 55 -6.94 -11.75 -8.86
CA LYS A 55 -7.51 -13.07 -9.20
C LYS A 55 -7.30 -14.10 -8.09
N GLU A 56 -6.23 -13.98 -7.31
CA GLU A 56 -5.96 -14.85 -6.15
C GLU A 56 -6.77 -14.45 -4.90
N LYS A 57 -7.73 -13.52 -5.01
CA LYS A 57 -8.65 -13.10 -3.94
C LYS A 57 -7.89 -12.63 -2.68
N ILE A 58 -6.87 -11.82 -2.86
CA ILE A 58 -6.12 -11.21 -1.74
C ILE A 58 -7.01 -10.28 -0.92
N ASP A 59 -6.72 -10.17 0.36
CA ASP A 59 -7.51 -9.36 1.30
C ASP A 59 -7.07 -7.89 1.30
N LEU A 60 -5.80 -7.63 0.95
CA LEU A 60 -5.22 -6.29 0.92
C LEU A 60 -4.33 -6.14 -0.33
N ILE A 61 -4.53 -5.07 -1.10
CA ILE A 61 -3.59 -4.66 -2.13
C ILE A 61 -2.94 -3.34 -1.74
N VAL A 62 -1.60 -3.28 -1.82
CA VAL A 62 -0.82 -2.11 -1.40
C VAL A 62 -0.11 -1.51 -2.60
N VAL A 63 -0.47 -0.29 -2.98
CA VAL A 63 0.31 0.50 -3.93
C VAL A 63 1.47 1.13 -3.17
N ASP A 64 2.63 0.45 -3.24
CA ASP A 64 3.82 0.79 -2.47
C ASP A 64 4.83 1.56 -3.32
N THR A 65 5.01 2.84 -3.03
CA THR A 65 5.88 3.75 -3.77
C THR A 65 6.67 4.65 -2.81
N ALA A 66 7.85 5.08 -3.24
CA ALA A 66 8.65 6.06 -2.49
C ALA A 66 7.94 7.41 -2.36
N HIS A 67 7.07 7.76 -3.32
CA HIS A 67 6.30 9.01 -3.34
C HIS A 67 4.88 8.77 -3.86
N GLY A 68 3.91 8.71 -2.94
CA GLY A 68 2.51 8.38 -3.23
C GLY A 68 1.71 9.49 -3.92
N HIS A 69 2.19 10.73 -3.89
CA HIS A 69 1.49 11.88 -4.46
C HIS A 69 1.91 12.15 -5.92
N THR A 70 1.63 11.22 -6.83
CA THR A 70 1.98 11.32 -8.25
C THR A 70 0.83 10.93 -9.18
N LYS A 71 0.86 11.41 -10.43
CA LYS A 71 -0.11 11.03 -11.48
C LYS A 71 -0.10 9.52 -11.73
N LYS A 72 1.09 8.89 -11.77
CA LYS A 72 1.23 7.43 -11.96
C LYS A 72 0.54 6.63 -10.87
N VAL A 73 0.65 7.09 -9.61
CA VAL A 73 -0.06 6.46 -8.48
C VAL A 73 -1.58 6.65 -8.61
N ALA A 74 -2.04 7.82 -9.04
CA ALA A 74 -3.48 8.03 -9.27
C ALA A 74 -4.04 7.10 -10.35
N GLU A 75 -3.29 6.90 -11.44
CA GLU A 75 -3.71 6.02 -12.55
C GLU A 75 -3.85 4.57 -12.12
N ILE A 76 -2.87 4.03 -11.39
CA ILE A 76 -2.94 2.65 -10.92
C ILE A 76 -4.04 2.46 -9.88
N ILE A 77 -4.23 3.41 -8.96
CA ILE A 77 -5.34 3.38 -7.99
C ILE A 77 -6.68 3.31 -8.71
N LYS A 78 -6.92 4.18 -9.70
CA LYS A 78 -8.16 4.17 -10.47
C LYS A 78 -8.42 2.83 -11.17
N LYS A 79 -7.38 2.19 -11.69
CA LYS A 79 -7.48 0.87 -12.34
C LYS A 79 -7.74 -0.23 -11.32
N ILE A 80 -7.01 -0.28 -10.22
CA ILE A 80 -7.21 -1.25 -9.15
C ILE A 80 -8.65 -1.16 -8.60
N LYS A 81 -9.17 0.05 -8.41
CA LYS A 81 -10.56 0.25 -7.94
C LYS A 81 -11.62 -0.34 -8.85
N LYS A 82 -11.37 -0.37 -10.16
CA LYS A 82 -12.29 -0.99 -11.14
C LYS A 82 -12.19 -2.53 -11.14
N LEU A 83 -11.06 -3.07 -10.71
CA LEU A 83 -10.74 -4.50 -10.78
C LEU A 83 -10.96 -5.23 -9.46
N LYS A 84 -10.76 -4.54 -8.33
CA LYS A 84 -10.86 -5.16 -7.01
C LYS A 84 -12.31 -5.48 -6.64
N SER A 85 -12.50 -6.56 -5.89
CA SER A 85 -13.75 -6.84 -5.20
C SER A 85 -13.95 -5.90 -4.01
N GLU A 86 -15.18 -5.78 -3.52
CA GLU A 86 -15.48 -5.03 -2.29
C GLU A 86 -14.77 -5.60 -1.05
N LYS A 87 -14.47 -6.89 -1.06
CA LYS A 87 -13.75 -7.57 0.04
C LYS A 87 -12.27 -7.26 0.10
N THR A 88 -11.68 -6.74 -1.00
CA THR A 88 -10.26 -6.39 -1.04
C THR A 88 -10.07 -4.94 -0.61
N THR A 89 -9.30 -4.72 0.44
CA THR A 89 -8.91 -3.38 0.92
C THR A 89 -7.80 -2.81 0.04
N LEU A 90 -7.87 -1.52 -0.28
CA LEU A 90 -6.84 -0.81 -1.04
C LEU A 90 -6.05 0.12 -0.14
N CYS A 91 -4.75 -0.15 -0.01
CA CYS A 91 -3.79 0.72 0.66
C CYS A 91 -2.90 1.42 -0.37
N ALA A 92 -2.52 2.66 -0.13
CA ALA A 92 -1.56 3.37 -0.98
C ALA A 92 -0.67 4.33 -0.18
N GLY A 93 0.54 4.49 -0.62
CA GLY A 93 1.56 5.41 -0.08
C GLY A 93 2.92 5.22 -0.79
N ASN A 94 4.01 5.76 -0.23
CA ASN A 94 4.10 6.45 1.05
C ASN A 94 3.84 7.95 0.87
N ILE A 95 3.30 8.56 1.91
CA ILE A 95 3.09 10.01 1.96
C ILE A 95 3.51 10.58 3.32
N ALA A 96 3.71 11.90 3.40
CA ALA A 96 4.05 12.58 4.65
C ALA A 96 3.40 13.96 4.79
N THR A 97 2.54 14.37 3.85
CA THR A 97 1.92 15.70 3.83
C THR A 97 0.40 15.67 3.87
N GLU A 98 -0.20 16.76 4.31
CA GLU A 98 -1.65 16.97 4.33
C GLU A 98 -2.25 16.88 2.93
N GLU A 99 -1.62 17.51 1.93
CA GLU A 99 -2.08 17.55 0.54
C GLU A 99 -2.08 16.14 -0.08
N ALA A 100 -1.03 15.35 0.19
CA ALA A 100 -0.94 13.99 -0.30
C ALA A 100 -2.01 13.09 0.31
N ALA A 101 -2.32 13.27 1.60
CA ALA A 101 -3.41 12.55 2.26
C ALA A 101 -4.77 12.92 1.65
N LYS A 102 -5.05 14.20 1.42
CA LYS A 102 -6.26 14.68 0.71
C LYS A 102 -6.36 14.08 -0.69
N PHE A 103 -5.23 14.04 -1.41
CA PHE A 103 -5.16 13.49 -2.76
C PHE A 103 -5.54 12.00 -2.79
N LEU A 104 -4.90 11.16 -1.98
CA LEU A 104 -5.19 9.73 -1.93
C LEU A 104 -6.63 9.45 -1.43
N SER A 105 -7.10 10.19 -0.44
CA SER A 105 -8.46 10.10 0.07
C SER A 105 -9.52 10.43 -1.01
N LYS A 106 -9.27 11.45 -1.84
CA LYS A 106 -10.16 11.78 -2.98
C LYS A 106 -10.19 10.68 -4.03
N LEU A 107 -9.10 9.93 -4.21
CA LEU A 107 -9.04 8.77 -5.09
C LEU A 107 -9.79 7.56 -4.53
N GLY A 108 -10.23 7.61 -3.26
CA GLY A 108 -11.01 6.56 -2.60
C GLY A 108 -10.14 5.37 -2.18
N VAL A 109 -8.95 5.64 -1.70
CA VAL A 109 -8.09 4.67 -1.02
C VAL A 109 -8.66 4.39 0.36
N ASP A 110 -8.69 3.13 0.78
CA ASP A 110 -9.24 2.73 2.08
C ASP A 110 -8.24 2.99 3.21
N ILE A 111 -6.95 2.70 2.97
CA ILE A 111 -5.86 2.87 3.92
C ILE A 111 -4.74 3.71 3.29
N ILE A 112 -4.20 4.67 4.03
CA ILE A 112 -3.07 5.49 3.59
C ILE A 112 -1.83 5.11 4.38
N LYS A 113 -0.75 4.73 3.67
CA LYS A 113 0.55 4.40 4.25
C LYS A 113 1.37 5.68 4.42
N VAL A 114 1.64 6.04 5.68
CA VAL A 114 2.31 7.29 6.05
C VAL A 114 3.75 7.02 6.48
N GLY A 115 4.67 7.84 5.99
CA GLY A 115 6.09 7.84 6.38
C GLY A 115 7.03 7.93 5.19
N ILE A 116 7.99 8.86 5.26
CA ILE A 116 9.07 9.02 4.28
C ILE A 116 10.37 9.15 5.06
N GLY A 117 11.22 8.13 4.99
CA GLY A 117 12.53 8.06 5.63
C GLY A 117 12.55 7.98 7.17
N PRO A 118 11.51 7.51 7.89
CA PRO A 118 11.51 7.52 9.35
C PRO A 118 12.30 6.35 9.97
N GLY A 119 12.52 5.27 9.23
CA GLY A 119 13.18 4.07 9.75
C GLY A 119 14.65 4.31 10.10
N SER A 120 15.15 3.66 11.15
CA SER A 120 16.55 3.78 11.59
C SER A 120 17.54 3.28 10.54
N ILE A 121 17.15 2.27 9.76
CA ILE A 121 17.95 1.70 8.68
C ILE A 121 17.63 2.31 7.29
N CYS A 122 16.74 3.29 7.23
CA CYS A 122 16.33 3.90 5.96
C CYS A 122 17.42 4.81 5.41
N THR A 123 17.88 4.54 4.18
CA THR A 123 18.90 5.32 3.49
C THR A 123 18.35 6.53 2.74
N THR A 124 17.04 6.68 2.61
CA THR A 124 16.40 7.79 1.86
C THR A 124 16.88 9.15 2.32
N ARG A 125 17.03 9.37 3.64
CA ARG A 125 17.52 10.63 4.20
C ARG A 125 18.97 10.93 3.82
N LEU A 126 19.80 9.89 3.74
CA LEU A 126 21.22 10.02 3.39
C LEU A 126 21.42 10.22 1.89
N VAL A 127 20.68 9.45 1.07
CA VAL A 127 20.83 9.43 -0.38
C VAL A 127 20.06 10.56 -1.07
N ALA A 128 18.84 10.82 -0.65
CA ALA A 128 17.94 11.79 -1.30
C ALA A 128 17.78 13.09 -0.50
N GLY A 129 18.31 13.19 0.73
CA GLY A 129 18.12 14.33 1.60
C GLY A 129 16.66 14.56 2.03
N ILE A 130 15.80 13.55 1.87
CA ILE A 130 14.36 13.66 2.09
C ILE A 130 13.95 12.77 3.27
N GLY A 131 13.23 13.37 4.22
CA GLY A 131 12.65 12.65 5.35
C GLY A 131 11.75 13.55 6.17
N VAL A 132 10.74 12.95 6.79
CA VAL A 132 9.82 13.65 7.70
C VAL A 132 9.72 12.85 8.99
N PRO A 133 9.81 13.48 10.18
CA PRO A 133 9.59 12.81 11.45
C PRO A 133 8.22 12.12 11.46
N GLN A 134 8.18 10.87 11.90
CA GLN A 134 6.99 10.01 11.70
C GLN A 134 5.74 10.60 12.36
N LEU A 135 5.86 11.12 13.58
CA LEU A 135 4.72 11.72 14.29
C LEU A 135 4.18 12.94 13.54
N SER A 136 5.06 13.81 13.03
CA SER A 136 4.68 14.98 12.23
C SER A 136 3.95 14.55 10.93
N ALA A 137 4.46 13.52 10.27
CA ALA A 137 3.81 12.97 9.06
C ALA A 137 2.41 12.42 9.35
N ILE A 138 2.23 11.72 10.47
CA ILE A 138 0.92 11.17 10.89
C ILE A 138 -0.06 12.32 11.19
N LEU A 139 0.37 13.34 11.93
CA LEU A 139 -0.46 14.49 12.25
C LEU A 139 -0.89 15.25 10.99
N ALA A 140 0.04 15.48 10.05
CA ALA A 140 -0.25 16.08 8.76
C ALA A 140 -1.25 15.25 7.95
N ALA A 141 -1.03 13.93 7.86
CA ALA A 141 -1.94 13.04 7.17
C ALA A 141 -3.34 13.04 7.80
N LYS A 142 -3.44 12.96 9.13
CA LYS A 142 -4.71 13.04 9.87
C LYS A 142 -5.45 14.33 9.57
N LYS A 143 -4.76 15.47 9.56
CA LYS A 143 -5.34 16.78 9.21
C LYS A 143 -5.90 16.75 7.78
N GLY A 144 -5.18 16.16 6.83
CA GLY A 144 -5.62 16.02 5.44
C GLY A 144 -6.84 15.12 5.26
N LEU A 145 -7.01 14.10 6.09
CA LEU A 145 -8.17 13.21 6.07
C LEU A 145 -9.42 13.85 6.67
N GLY A 146 -9.27 14.74 7.64
CA GLY A 146 -10.38 15.37 8.34
C GLY A 146 -11.30 14.34 9.01
N LYS A 147 -12.61 14.45 8.80
CA LYS A 147 -13.64 13.53 9.35
C LYS A 147 -13.92 12.29 8.47
N LYS A 148 -13.15 12.07 7.40
CA LYS A 148 -13.36 10.91 6.52
C LYS A 148 -12.95 9.61 7.20
N LYS A 149 -13.67 8.51 6.86
CA LYS A 149 -13.43 7.15 7.40
C LYS A 149 -12.21 6.44 6.79
N ASN A 150 -11.22 7.14 6.25
CA ASN A 150 -9.98 6.51 5.81
C ASN A 150 -9.05 6.29 7.01
N TYR A 151 -8.34 5.18 7.01
CA TYR A 151 -7.36 4.88 8.05
C TYR A 151 -5.97 5.31 7.61
N ALA A 152 -5.25 6.03 8.47
CA ALA A 152 -3.81 6.27 8.31
C ALA A 152 -3.07 5.10 8.97
N TYR A 153 -2.10 4.53 8.26
CA TYR A 153 -1.25 3.44 8.72
C TYR A 153 0.22 3.84 8.59
N CYS A 154 1.04 3.51 9.57
CA CYS A 154 2.48 3.72 9.57
C CYS A 154 3.24 2.40 9.75
#